data_04f71929526087fc192a8d1f16f860e8
#
_entry.id   04f71929526087fc192a8d1f16f860e8
#
_cell.length_a   1.000
_cell.length_b   1.000
_cell.length_c   1.000
_cell.angle_alpha   90.00
_cell.angle_beta   90.00
_cell.angle_gamma   90.00
#
_symmetry.space_group_name_H-M   'P 1'
#
loop_
_entity.id
_entity.type
_entity.pdbx_description
1 polymer ?
#
loop_
_entity_poly.entity_id
_entity_poly.type
_entity_poly.pdbx_seq_one_letter_code
_entity_poly.pdbx_strand_id
1 'polypeptide(L)'
;MRKFCAIICLLLITTPVVHAGGERKTLFPDLAPGLHLYRYDWAVETCVLYVAEMSRHEPTLHFEVALANAQVLGKETVRSMADRRTQRGDRHVLVAINGGFGVLGDMRGYGGVLENLHVQDGELITQPTDTEACFGVTESGEFLSTPVQMKANVQIGAHALPLGCINQRRLDGCQVTLYTPRLGESTHTNRRRGTEILISGLPLPLTPNYVHSYRVEDVSRDGNSAIPRDGAILWISTRLKDASVSKFNTGANGTLTLTLSPPEWNRVQHAIGGRIRLLKDGKINETLVEMHRAEKRHTPGKRASVLNLSHEPRTALGYNADTLFLIVADGRQPKYSTGLTLYELASILIELGATEAINLDGGSSSTFVINDAVINKPSGQREREVLNAVFITADIP
;
A
#
# COMPACT_ATOMS: atom_id res chain seq x y z
N MET A 1 58.59 43.35 -14.93
CA MET A 1 58.02 42.00 -14.74
C MET A 1 56.59 42.18 -14.33
N ARG A 2 55.65 42.02 -15.30
CA ARG A 2 54.20 42.09 -15.08
C ARG A 2 53.68 40.66 -14.92
N LYS A 3 53.13 40.34 -13.73
CA LYS A 3 52.45 39.05 -13.49
C LYS A 3 51.05 39.12 -14.07
N PHE A 4 50.76 38.31 -15.06
CA PHE A 4 49.41 38.05 -15.55
C PHE A 4 48.73 37.07 -14.58
N CYS A 5 47.67 37.51 -13.93
CA CYS A 5 46.76 36.63 -13.19
C CYS A 5 45.67 36.18 -14.18
N ALA A 6 45.69 34.91 -14.57
CA ALA A 6 44.63 34.31 -15.36
C ALA A 6 43.49 33.92 -14.42
N ILE A 7 42.35 34.59 -14.55
CA ILE A 7 41.10 34.21 -13.91
C ILE A 7 40.47 33.11 -14.80
N ILE A 8 40.50 31.86 -14.32
CA ILE A 8 39.75 30.76 -14.92
C ILE A 8 38.28 30.90 -14.47
N CYS A 9 37.46 31.46 -15.35
CA CYS A 9 35.99 31.37 -15.21
C CYS A 9 35.56 29.93 -15.44
N LEU A 10 35.23 29.20 -14.39
CA LEU A 10 34.57 27.91 -14.47
C LEU A 10 33.12 28.17 -14.91
N LEU A 11 32.85 28.07 -16.20
CA LEU A 11 31.49 27.98 -16.72
C LEU A 11 30.90 26.64 -16.25
N LEU A 12 30.06 26.67 -15.23
CA LEU A 12 29.13 25.58 -14.93
C LEU A 12 28.16 25.48 -16.09
N ILE A 13 28.48 24.61 -17.04
CA ILE A 13 27.55 24.16 -18.06
C ILE A 13 26.55 23.27 -17.34
N THR A 14 25.43 23.85 -16.91
CA THR A 14 24.24 23.05 -16.58
C THR A 14 23.73 22.45 -17.87
N THR A 15 24.17 21.23 -18.16
CA THR A 15 23.54 20.44 -19.21
C THR A 15 22.07 20.25 -18.82
N PRO A 16 21.09 20.65 -19.65
CA PRO A 16 19.73 20.27 -19.40
C PRO A 16 19.69 18.74 -19.40
N VAL A 17 19.22 18.13 -18.31
CA VAL A 17 18.91 16.71 -18.29
C VAL A 17 17.79 16.52 -19.31
N VAL A 18 18.17 16.10 -20.50
CA VAL A 18 17.21 15.70 -21.54
C VAL A 18 16.57 14.42 -21.03
N HIS A 19 15.45 14.55 -20.39
CA HIS A 19 14.58 13.40 -20.10
C HIS A 19 14.21 12.82 -21.47
N ALA A 20 14.50 11.57 -21.69
CA ALA A 20 14.27 10.90 -22.96
C ALA A 20 12.77 10.94 -23.33
N GLY A 21 12.33 12.02 -23.98
CA GLY A 21 11.15 12.05 -24.83
C GLY A 21 9.84 12.62 -24.32
N GLY A 22 9.72 13.18 -23.10
CA GLY A 22 8.45 13.76 -22.61
C GLY A 22 8.49 15.27 -22.34
N GLU A 23 7.45 16.01 -22.76
CA GLU A 23 7.27 17.41 -22.34
C GLU A 23 6.84 17.45 -20.88
N ARG A 24 7.66 18.05 -20.00
CA ARG A 24 7.35 18.22 -18.58
C ARG A 24 6.66 19.56 -18.33
N LYS A 25 5.48 19.53 -17.72
CA LYS A 25 4.73 20.73 -17.27
C LYS A 25 4.64 20.73 -15.77
N THR A 26 5.06 21.82 -15.13
CA THR A 26 4.86 22.02 -13.69
C THR A 26 3.40 22.31 -13.42
N LEU A 27 2.85 21.63 -12.42
CA LEU A 27 1.50 21.84 -11.91
C LEU A 27 1.60 22.48 -10.52
N PHE A 28 0.79 23.51 -10.22
CA PHE A 28 0.69 24.12 -8.89
C PHE A 28 2.06 24.43 -8.25
N PRO A 29 2.89 25.34 -8.84
CA PRO A 29 4.30 25.52 -8.47
C PRO A 29 4.51 25.91 -7.01
N ASP A 30 3.53 26.54 -6.36
CA ASP A 30 3.61 27.08 -4.99
C ASP A 30 2.68 26.36 -4.02
N LEU A 31 2.38 25.06 -4.24
CA LEU A 31 1.43 24.32 -3.42
C LEU A 31 1.91 24.15 -1.98
N ALA A 32 3.17 23.73 -1.79
CA ALA A 32 3.84 23.67 -0.50
C ALA A 32 5.38 23.63 -0.68
N PRO A 33 6.17 24.12 0.27
CA PRO A 33 7.61 23.92 0.27
C PRO A 33 7.96 22.43 0.17
N GLY A 34 8.97 22.08 -0.61
CA GLY A 34 9.43 20.68 -0.76
C GLY A 34 8.47 19.75 -1.53
N LEU A 35 7.38 20.25 -2.08
CA LEU A 35 6.44 19.48 -2.91
C LEU A 35 6.43 20.02 -4.34
N HIS A 36 6.80 19.18 -5.30
CA HIS A 36 6.78 19.50 -6.71
C HIS A 36 5.84 18.58 -7.47
N LEU A 37 5.01 19.15 -8.32
CA LEU A 37 3.98 18.45 -9.07
C LEU A 37 4.19 18.63 -10.55
N TYR A 38 4.20 17.51 -11.29
CA TYR A 38 4.47 17.51 -12.72
C TYR A 38 3.44 16.68 -13.49
N ARG A 39 3.18 17.14 -14.71
CA ARG A 39 2.59 16.33 -15.76
C ARG A 39 3.63 16.12 -16.86
N TYR A 40 3.76 14.89 -17.33
CA TYR A 40 4.56 14.52 -18.47
C TYR A 40 3.65 14.06 -19.61
N ASP A 41 3.89 14.60 -20.79
CA ASP A 41 3.22 14.19 -22.03
C ASP A 41 4.28 13.49 -22.91
N TRP A 42 4.28 12.14 -22.95
CA TRP A 42 5.20 11.34 -23.79
C TRP A 42 4.64 11.18 -25.19
N ALA A 43 5.33 11.74 -26.20
CA ALA A 43 4.85 11.73 -27.57
C ALA A 43 5.01 10.39 -28.28
N VAL A 44 6.06 9.62 -27.95
CA VAL A 44 6.42 8.39 -28.68
C VAL A 44 5.45 7.24 -28.42
N GLU A 45 4.83 7.17 -27.25
CA GLU A 45 3.87 6.11 -26.85
C GLU A 45 2.51 6.66 -26.39
N THR A 46 2.24 7.92 -26.63
CA THR A 46 1.00 8.59 -26.21
C THR A 46 0.66 8.28 -24.75
N CYS A 47 1.55 8.61 -23.82
CA CYS A 47 1.36 8.38 -22.39
C CYS A 47 1.32 9.71 -21.62
N VAL A 48 0.31 9.88 -20.78
CA VAL A 48 0.20 10.99 -19.84
C VAL A 48 0.47 10.49 -18.44
N LEU A 49 1.43 11.12 -17.76
CA LEU A 49 1.91 10.74 -16.44
C LEU A 49 1.79 11.93 -15.50
N TYR A 50 1.33 11.70 -14.29
CA TYR A 50 1.30 12.64 -13.18
C TYR A 50 2.27 12.18 -12.11
N VAL A 51 3.09 13.11 -11.62
CA VAL A 51 4.15 12.85 -10.63
C VAL A 51 4.08 13.88 -9.52
N ALA A 52 4.03 13.42 -8.28
CA ALA A 52 4.33 14.23 -7.11
C ALA A 52 5.70 13.83 -6.57
N GLU A 53 6.58 14.80 -6.41
CA GLU A 53 7.91 14.68 -5.79
C GLU A 53 7.86 15.40 -4.43
N MET A 54 7.91 14.63 -3.35
CA MET A 54 7.95 15.14 -1.98
C MET A 54 9.37 15.04 -1.43
N SER A 55 9.93 16.17 -0.98
CA SER A 55 11.18 16.16 -0.24
C SER A 55 11.01 15.44 1.09
N ARG A 56 11.88 14.47 1.37
CA ARG A 56 11.94 13.77 2.65
C ARG A 56 12.52 14.60 3.80
N HIS A 57 13.13 15.75 3.45
CA HIS A 57 13.74 16.68 4.39
C HIS A 57 12.81 17.84 4.78
N GLU A 58 11.63 17.95 4.17
CA GLU A 58 10.63 18.94 4.54
C GLU A 58 9.82 18.47 5.75
N PRO A 59 10.01 19.05 6.94
CA PRO A 59 9.42 18.53 8.17
C PRO A 59 7.91 18.71 8.26
N THR A 60 7.32 19.60 7.43
CA THR A 60 5.88 19.87 7.42
C THR A 60 5.11 18.93 6.48
N LEU A 61 5.82 18.12 5.67
CA LEU A 61 5.21 17.17 4.77
C LEU A 61 5.28 15.74 5.33
N HIS A 62 4.17 15.01 5.21
CA HIS A 62 4.06 13.66 5.74
C HIS A 62 3.49 12.69 4.71
N PHE A 63 3.98 11.45 4.74
CA PHE A 63 3.38 10.32 4.05
C PHE A 63 2.35 9.67 4.95
N GLU A 64 1.15 9.45 4.45
CA GLU A 64 0.09 8.75 5.17
C GLU A 64 -0.63 7.75 4.26
N VAL A 65 -1.29 6.77 4.87
CA VAL A 65 -2.22 5.86 4.19
C VAL A 65 -3.57 5.87 4.90
N ALA A 66 -4.62 5.60 4.16
CA ALA A 66 -5.97 5.53 4.72
C ALA A 66 -6.77 4.37 4.13
N LEU A 67 -7.59 3.73 4.97
CA LEU A 67 -8.61 2.78 4.53
C LEU A 67 -9.88 3.51 4.07
N ALA A 68 -10.51 2.96 3.05
CA ALA A 68 -11.86 3.33 2.65
C ALA A 68 -12.85 3.14 3.83
N ASN A 69 -13.63 4.19 4.16
CA ASN A 69 -14.57 4.18 5.29
C ASN A 69 -13.94 3.74 6.64
N ALA A 70 -12.63 3.89 6.78
CA ALA A 70 -11.83 3.44 7.93
C ALA A 70 -11.94 1.92 8.24
N GLN A 71 -12.37 1.10 7.27
CA GLN A 71 -12.58 -0.34 7.38
C GLN A 71 -11.99 -1.11 6.20
N VAL A 72 -11.55 -2.35 6.44
CA VAL A 72 -10.99 -3.21 5.39
C VAL A 72 -12.05 -3.59 4.35
N LEU A 73 -13.31 -3.78 4.76
CA LEU A 73 -14.44 -4.06 3.85
C LEU A 73 -15.07 -2.77 3.28
N GLY A 74 -14.32 -1.67 3.28
CA GLY A 74 -14.75 -0.38 2.77
C GLY A 74 -14.50 -0.22 1.26
N LYS A 75 -15.32 0.65 0.64
CA LYS A 75 -15.06 1.19 -0.71
C LYS A 75 -15.35 2.68 -0.68
N GLU A 76 -14.41 3.50 -1.13
CA GLU A 76 -14.50 4.94 -1.10
C GLU A 76 -13.66 5.53 -2.23
N THR A 77 -14.02 6.70 -2.77
CA THR A 77 -13.15 7.38 -3.73
C THR A 77 -11.93 7.96 -3.04
N VAL A 78 -10.82 8.10 -3.77
CA VAL A 78 -9.58 8.71 -3.25
C VAL A 78 -9.84 10.12 -2.73
N ARG A 79 -10.62 10.89 -3.49
CA ARG A 79 -11.02 12.25 -3.11
C ARG A 79 -11.80 12.27 -1.80
N SER A 80 -12.81 11.41 -1.65
CA SER A 80 -13.57 11.32 -0.39
C SER A 80 -12.71 10.94 0.81
N MET A 81 -11.75 10.01 0.62
CA MET A 81 -10.78 9.67 1.67
C MET A 81 -9.88 10.85 2.03
N ALA A 82 -9.44 11.64 1.03
CA ALA A 82 -8.64 12.85 1.25
C ALA A 82 -9.43 13.92 2.02
N ASP A 83 -10.67 14.18 1.60
CA ASP A 83 -11.58 15.11 2.29
C ASP A 83 -11.79 14.71 3.74
N ARG A 84 -12.11 13.43 3.99
CA ARG A 84 -12.31 12.88 5.33
C ARG A 84 -11.04 12.95 6.20
N ARG A 85 -9.84 12.80 5.61
CA ARG A 85 -8.58 12.97 6.34
C ARG A 85 -8.35 14.43 6.71
N THR A 86 -8.54 15.35 5.79
CA THR A 86 -8.43 16.81 6.01
C THR A 86 -9.40 17.28 7.10
N GLN A 87 -10.62 16.74 7.15
CA GLN A 87 -11.64 17.11 8.16
C GLN A 87 -11.28 16.73 9.60
N ARG A 88 -10.22 15.90 9.82
CA ARG A 88 -9.68 15.67 11.18
C ARG A 88 -9.05 16.93 11.78
N GLY A 89 -8.63 17.90 10.94
CA GLY A 89 -8.23 19.23 11.35
C GLY A 89 -6.80 19.40 11.86
N ASP A 90 -5.98 18.35 11.84
CA ASP A 90 -4.57 18.39 12.21
C ASP A 90 -3.64 18.55 11.00
N ARG A 91 -4.05 18.03 9.83
CA ARG A 91 -3.31 18.09 8.57
C ARG A 91 -4.22 18.25 7.37
N HIS A 92 -3.70 18.89 6.34
CA HIS A 92 -4.37 19.03 5.04
C HIS A 92 -3.77 18.06 4.02
N VAL A 93 -4.62 17.32 3.30
CA VAL A 93 -4.18 16.43 2.20
C VAL A 93 -3.91 17.28 0.96
N LEU A 94 -2.65 17.37 0.55
CA LEU A 94 -2.22 18.10 -0.65
C LEU A 94 -2.31 17.24 -1.91
N VAL A 95 -1.86 15.99 -1.81
CA VAL A 95 -1.87 15.01 -2.90
C VAL A 95 -2.41 13.70 -2.40
N ALA A 96 -3.25 13.05 -3.20
CA ALA A 96 -3.70 11.70 -2.94
C ALA A 96 -3.69 10.83 -4.21
N ILE A 97 -3.34 9.57 -4.05
CA ILE A 97 -3.45 8.54 -5.09
C ILE A 97 -4.15 7.29 -4.54
N ASN A 98 -4.69 6.46 -5.42
CA ASN A 98 -5.20 5.15 -5.01
C ASN A 98 -4.06 4.27 -4.45
N GLY A 99 -4.42 3.35 -3.56
CA GLY A 99 -3.47 2.48 -2.89
C GLY A 99 -3.30 1.10 -3.51
N GLY A 100 -3.19 0.09 -2.63
CA GLY A 100 -2.88 -1.29 -2.98
C GLY A 100 -4.05 -2.09 -3.55
N PHE A 101 -3.77 -3.35 -3.83
CA PHE A 101 -4.70 -4.30 -4.43
C PHE A 101 -5.67 -4.90 -3.41
N GLY A 102 -6.80 -5.37 -3.93
CA GLY A 102 -7.75 -6.14 -3.15
C GLY A 102 -8.89 -6.73 -3.98
N VAL A 103 -9.79 -7.41 -3.31
CA VAL A 103 -10.96 -8.05 -3.93
C VAL A 103 -12.06 -7.01 -4.10
N LEU A 104 -12.25 -6.52 -5.32
CA LEU A 104 -13.27 -5.49 -5.61
C LEU A 104 -14.68 -6.05 -5.84
N GLY A 105 -14.78 -7.30 -6.27
CA GLY A 105 -16.07 -7.99 -6.45
C GLY A 105 -16.64 -8.52 -5.14
N ASP A 106 -17.97 -8.62 -5.05
CA ASP A 106 -18.59 -9.31 -3.92
C ASP A 106 -18.41 -10.83 -4.07
N MET A 107 -17.35 -11.34 -3.47
CA MET A 107 -17.10 -12.77 -3.36
C MET A 107 -17.53 -13.24 -1.96
N ARG A 108 -18.82 -13.54 -1.78
CA ARG A 108 -19.39 -14.08 -0.53
C ARG A 108 -19.20 -13.17 0.68
N GLY A 109 -19.46 -11.87 0.53
CA GLY A 109 -19.35 -10.89 1.60
C GLY A 109 -17.94 -10.36 1.87
N TYR A 110 -16.92 -10.76 1.09
CA TYR A 110 -15.54 -10.29 1.23
C TYR A 110 -15.11 -9.28 0.15
N GLY A 111 -16.06 -8.67 -0.54
CA GLY A 111 -15.75 -7.55 -1.43
C GLY A 111 -15.19 -6.37 -0.64
N GLY A 112 -14.02 -5.88 -1.04
CA GLY A 112 -13.33 -4.80 -0.32
C GLY A 112 -12.11 -5.23 0.51
N VAL A 113 -11.82 -6.53 0.64
CA VAL A 113 -10.68 -7.02 1.42
C VAL A 113 -9.37 -6.68 0.72
N LEU A 114 -8.47 -6.02 1.44
CA LEU A 114 -7.09 -5.79 1.02
C LEU A 114 -6.32 -7.11 0.89
N GLU A 115 -5.44 -7.18 -0.10
CA GLU A 115 -4.64 -8.38 -0.34
C GLU A 115 -3.26 -8.36 0.32
N ASN A 116 -2.74 -7.20 0.74
CA ASN A 116 -1.39 -7.08 1.28
C ASN A 116 -1.35 -6.16 2.51
N LEU A 117 -0.13 -5.88 3.00
CA LEU A 117 0.15 -5.07 4.18
C LEU A 117 -0.59 -3.73 4.18
N HIS A 118 -1.19 -3.43 5.33
CA HIS A 118 -1.67 -2.09 5.64
C HIS A 118 -1.40 -1.77 7.11
N VAL A 119 -0.60 -0.74 7.36
CA VAL A 119 -0.37 -0.17 8.69
C VAL A 119 -0.81 1.28 8.63
N GLN A 120 -1.65 1.70 9.57
CA GLN A 120 -2.13 3.07 9.68
C GLN A 120 -2.04 3.53 11.12
N ASP A 121 -1.38 4.66 11.35
CA ASP A 121 -1.18 5.24 12.69
C ASP A 121 -0.54 4.23 13.68
N GLY A 122 0.42 3.41 13.20
CA GLY A 122 1.09 2.36 13.96
C GLY A 122 0.28 1.07 14.17
N GLU A 123 -1.00 1.04 13.74
CA GLU A 123 -1.84 -0.16 13.81
C GLU A 123 -1.60 -1.09 12.63
N LEU A 124 -1.21 -2.34 12.91
CA LEU A 124 -1.18 -3.39 11.88
C LEU A 124 -2.62 -3.87 11.59
N ILE A 125 -3.14 -3.48 10.45
CA ILE A 125 -4.53 -3.76 10.06
C ILE A 125 -4.62 -5.04 9.21
N THR A 126 -3.68 -5.23 8.27
CA THR A 126 -3.53 -6.46 7.47
C THR A 126 -2.07 -6.83 7.35
N GLN A 127 -1.77 -8.14 7.35
CA GLN A 127 -0.41 -8.65 7.26
C GLN A 127 0.15 -8.56 5.83
N PRO A 128 1.49 -8.62 5.65
CA PRO A 128 2.12 -8.76 4.34
C PRO A 128 1.82 -10.13 3.73
N THR A 129 1.50 -10.16 2.44
CA THR A 129 1.30 -11.37 1.62
C THR A 129 2.27 -11.42 0.44
N ASP A 130 2.52 -10.29 -0.23
CA ASP A 130 3.68 -10.09 -1.10
C ASP A 130 4.73 -9.33 -0.30
N THR A 131 5.68 -10.06 0.26
CA THR A 131 6.67 -9.53 1.19
C THR A 131 7.66 -8.57 0.54
N GLU A 132 7.89 -8.70 -0.78
CA GLU A 132 8.82 -7.87 -1.54
C GLU A 132 8.23 -6.51 -1.96
N ALA A 133 6.91 -6.43 -2.10
CA ALA A 133 6.22 -5.24 -2.60
C ALA A 133 5.54 -4.45 -1.48
N CYS A 134 6.27 -4.17 -0.40
CA CYS A 134 5.79 -3.35 0.71
C CYS A 134 6.62 -2.07 0.84
N PHE A 135 5.95 -0.98 1.22
CA PHE A 135 6.57 0.29 1.57
C PHE A 135 6.02 0.77 2.91
N GLY A 136 6.90 1.31 3.75
CA GLY A 136 6.50 1.85 5.05
C GLY A 136 7.33 3.07 5.45
N VAL A 137 6.76 3.87 6.34
CA VAL A 137 7.42 5.02 6.98
C VAL A 137 7.35 4.85 8.48
N THR A 138 8.51 4.92 9.14
CA THR A 138 8.61 4.84 10.60
C THR A 138 8.23 6.16 11.25
N GLU A 139 8.05 6.15 12.58
CA GLU A 139 7.82 7.35 13.37
C GLU A 139 8.96 8.40 13.21
N SER A 140 10.19 7.95 12.97
CA SER A 140 11.34 8.82 12.72
C SER A 140 11.45 9.33 11.27
N GLY A 141 10.49 9.00 10.39
CA GLY A 141 10.52 9.37 8.97
C GLY A 141 11.43 8.49 8.10
N GLU A 142 11.94 7.37 8.63
CA GLU A 142 12.72 6.42 7.85
C GLU A 142 11.81 5.65 6.87
N PHE A 143 12.22 5.55 5.60
CA PHE A 143 11.51 4.81 4.57
C PHE A 143 12.03 3.38 4.48
N LEU A 144 11.11 2.43 4.45
CA LEU A 144 11.39 1.01 4.39
C LEU A 144 10.75 0.37 3.16
N SER A 145 11.53 -0.43 2.43
CA SER A 145 11.05 -1.29 1.35
C SER A 145 11.76 -2.66 1.35
N THR A 146 12.42 -3.00 2.45
CA THR A 146 12.96 -4.36 2.64
C THR A 146 11.83 -5.37 2.73
N PRO A 147 12.06 -6.62 2.29
CA PRO A 147 11.07 -7.69 2.44
C PRO A 147 10.60 -7.81 3.89
N VAL A 148 9.29 -7.87 4.08
CA VAL A 148 8.69 -7.91 5.42
C VAL A 148 7.86 -9.17 5.64
N GLN A 149 8.00 -9.78 6.83
CA GLN A 149 7.24 -10.94 7.25
C GLN A 149 6.62 -10.72 8.61
N MET A 150 5.42 -11.25 8.81
CA MET A 150 4.75 -11.29 10.11
C MET A 150 5.01 -12.62 10.82
N LYS A 151 5.34 -12.54 12.12
CA LYS A 151 5.30 -13.68 13.04
C LYS A 151 4.34 -13.35 14.16
N ALA A 152 3.29 -14.16 14.30
CA ALA A 152 2.27 -13.93 15.32
C ALA A 152 1.77 -15.26 15.90
N ASN A 153 1.47 -15.27 17.20
CA ASN A 153 0.95 -16.42 17.90
C ASN A 153 -0.17 -16.01 18.86
N VAL A 154 -1.21 -16.80 18.92
CA VAL A 154 -2.23 -16.77 19.97
C VAL A 154 -1.89 -17.86 20.98
N GLN A 155 -1.78 -17.49 22.25
CA GLN A 155 -1.43 -18.40 23.34
C GLN A 155 -2.56 -18.47 24.38
N ILE A 156 -2.81 -19.68 24.87
CA ILE A 156 -3.72 -19.93 25.99
C ILE A 156 -3.09 -20.98 26.92
N GLY A 157 -2.78 -20.58 28.15
CA GLY A 157 -1.96 -21.40 29.06
C GLY A 157 -0.60 -21.72 28.43
N ALA A 158 -0.22 -22.99 28.38
CA ALA A 158 1.03 -23.47 27.75
C ALA A 158 0.89 -23.73 26.23
N HIS A 159 -0.28 -23.52 25.64
CA HIS A 159 -0.55 -23.85 24.24
C HIS A 159 -0.49 -22.60 23.36
N ALA A 160 0.23 -22.69 22.24
CA ALA A 160 0.36 -21.61 21.27
C ALA A 160 -0.08 -22.10 19.88
N LEU A 161 -0.83 -21.25 19.19
CA LEU A 161 -1.24 -21.46 17.80
C LEU A 161 -0.69 -20.32 16.93
N PRO A 162 -0.07 -20.62 15.77
CA PRO A 162 0.36 -19.57 14.86
C PRO A 162 -0.83 -18.82 14.30
N LEU A 163 -0.83 -17.48 14.43
CA LEU A 163 -1.80 -16.60 13.78
C LEU A 163 -1.33 -16.32 12.35
N GLY A 164 -2.11 -16.79 11.38
CA GLY A 164 -1.76 -16.66 9.96
C GLY A 164 -2.28 -15.40 9.29
N CYS A 165 -3.45 -14.89 9.69
CA CYS A 165 -4.11 -13.77 9.04
C CYS A 165 -4.73 -12.78 10.03
N ILE A 166 -4.75 -11.48 9.63
CA ILE A 166 -5.42 -10.39 10.33
C ILE A 166 -6.34 -9.68 9.32
N ASN A 167 -7.62 -9.58 9.62
CA ASN A 167 -8.64 -8.87 8.83
C ASN A 167 -8.64 -9.20 7.34
N GLN A 168 -8.13 -10.34 6.96
CA GLN A 168 -8.10 -10.78 5.58
C GLN A 168 -9.04 -11.95 5.33
N ARG A 169 -9.46 -12.06 4.07
CA ARG A 169 -10.14 -13.24 3.60
C ARG A 169 -9.23 -14.44 3.88
N ARG A 170 -9.85 -15.50 4.34
CA ARG A 170 -9.22 -16.80 4.52
C ARG A 170 -8.46 -17.21 3.26
N LEU A 171 -7.17 -16.92 3.23
CA LEU A 171 -6.26 -17.41 2.22
C LEU A 171 -6.01 -18.90 2.45
N ASP A 172 -5.75 -19.65 1.39
CA ASP A 172 -5.30 -21.03 1.56
C ASP A 172 -4.02 -21.01 2.39
N GLY A 173 -4.08 -21.66 3.58
CA GLY A 173 -2.98 -21.64 4.57
C GLY A 173 -3.28 -20.90 5.88
N CYS A 174 -4.19 -19.93 5.92
CA CYS A 174 -4.59 -19.29 7.17
C CYS A 174 -5.54 -20.20 7.96
N GLN A 175 -5.00 -20.90 8.95
CA GLN A 175 -5.78 -21.76 9.84
C GLN A 175 -6.30 -21.03 11.08
N VAL A 176 -5.64 -19.96 11.49
CA VAL A 176 -6.06 -19.05 12.56
C VAL A 176 -6.08 -17.64 11.99
N THR A 177 -7.19 -16.93 12.16
CA THR A 177 -7.39 -15.56 11.70
C THR A 177 -7.93 -14.70 12.82
N LEU A 178 -7.37 -13.51 13.00
CA LEU A 178 -7.88 -12.48 13.89
C LEU A 178 -8.74 -11.49 13.09
N TYR A 179 -9.96 -11.27 13.52
CA TYR A 179 -10.84 -10.22 13.01
C TYR A 179 -11.03 -9.14 14.07
N THR A 180 -10.53 -7.94 13.80
CA THR A 180 -10.68 -6.74 14.62
C THR A 180 -11.82 -5.86 14.09
N PRO A 181 -12.25 -4.82 14.83
CA PRO A 181 -13.24 -3.85 14.32
C PRO A 181 -12.84 -3.17 13.00
N ARG A 182 -11.56 -3.22 12.63
CA ARG A 182 -11.08 -2.71 11.33
C ARG A 182 -11.58 -3.52 10.14
N LEU A 183 -11.99 -4.78 10.33
CA LEU A 183 -12.61 -5.54 9.24
C LEU A 183 -13.94 -4.93 8.83
N GLY A 184 -14.81 -4.65 9.78
CA GLY A 184 -16.19 -4.23 9.61
C GLY A 184 -17.08 -4.78 10.73
N GLU A 185 -18.39 -4.88 10.50
CA GLU A 185 -19.37 -5.23 11.54
C GLU A 185 -19.39 -6.71 11.91
N SER A 186 -19.02 -7.61 10.98
CA SER A 186 -19.05 -9.06 11.22
C SER A 186 -17.93 -9.79 10.48
N THR A 187 -17.68 -11.04 10.85
CA THR A 187 -16.60 -11.87 10.29
C THR A 187 -16.90 -12.41 8.89
N HIS A 188 -18.14 -12.41 8.44
CA HIS A 188 -18.60 -13.03 7.20
C HIS A 188 -18.17 -14.49 7.01
N THR A 189 -17.86 -15.21 8.08
CA THR A 189 -17.52 -16.65 8.05
C THR A 189 -18.77 -17.51 7.98
N ASN A 190 -18.60 -18.82 7.93
CA ASN A 190 -19.72 -19.75 7.99
C ASN A 190 -19.43 -20.91 8.94
N ARG A 191 -20.49 -21.48 9.52
CA ARG A 191 -20.47 -22.55 10.52
C ARG A 191 -19.73 -23.84 10.11
N ARG A 192 -19.54 -24.08 8.82
CA ARG A 192 -18.99 -25.36 8.34
C ARG A 192 -17.46 -25.41 8.34
N ARG A 193 -16.78 -24.29 8.58
CA ARG A 193 -15.36 -24.17 8.27
C ARG A 193 -14.46 -23.78 9.43
N GLY A 194 -15.02 -23.37 10.56
CA GLY A 194 -14.24 -22.94 11.71
C GLY A 194 -15.07 -22.74 12.97
N THR A 195 -14.38 -22.49 14.05
CA THR A 195 -14.90 -22.05 15.34
C THR A 195 -14.52 -20.59 15.53
N GLU A 196 -15.45 -19.76 15.95
CA GLU A 196 -15.24 -18.36 16.31
C GLU A 196 -15.15 -18.24 17.82
N ILE A 197 -14.17 -17.49 18.27
CA ILE A 197 -13.87 -17.26 19.68
C ILE A 197 -13.93 -15.76 19.87
N LEU A 198 -14.95 -15.31 20.59
CA LEU A 198 -15.08 -13.92 21.01
C LEU A 198 -14.06 -13.64 22.10
N ILE A 199 -13.21 -12.63 21.90
CA ILE A 199 -12.22 -12.19 22.88
C ILE A 199 -12.43 -10.73 23.25
N SER A 200 -12.27 -10.43 24.53
CA SER A 200 -12.28 -9.07 25.10
C SER A 200 -10.94 -8.71 25.71
N GLY A 201 -10.78 -7.44 26.07
CA GLY A 201 -9.58 -6.95 26.73
C GLY A 201 -8.33 -6.95 25.84
N LEU A 202 -8.47 -7.20 24.53
CA LEU A 202 -7.40 -7.05 23.57
C LEU A 202 -7.12 -5.55 23.38
N PRO A 203 -5.92 -5.04 23.76
CA PRO A 203 -5.61 -3.65 23.54
C PRO A 203 -5.61 -3.30 22.06
N LEU A 204 -6.43 -2.35 21.65
CA LEU A 204 -6.46 -1.77 20.31
C LEU A 204 -6.00 -0.31 20.39
N PRO A 205 -5.28 0.20 19.40
CA PRO A 205 -4.89 -0.40 18.12
C PRO A 205 -3.91 -1.57 18.25
N LEU A 206 -3.95 -2.51 17.31
CA LEU A 206 -3.07 -3.68 17.27
C LEU A 206 -1.66 -3.29 16.82
N THR A 207 -0.74 -3.09 17.76
CA THR A 207 0.63 -2.66 17.47
C THR A 207 1.62 -3.84 17.45
N PRO A 208 2.55 -3.90 16.46
CA PRO A 208 3.62 -4.89 16.44
C PRO A 208 4.58 -4.75 17.63
N ASN A 209 5.30 -5.83 17.94
CA ASN A 209 6.30 -5.92 19.02
C ASN A 209 5.72 -5.66 20.42
N TYR A 210 4.44 -6.00 20.63
CA TYR A 210 3.75 -5.92 21.89
C TYR A 210 3.09 -7.26 22.23
N VAL A 211 2.94 -7.56 23.52
CA VAL A 211 2.19 -8.71 24.03
C VAL A 211 0.80 -8.24 24.45
N HIS A 212 -0.19 -8.59 23.66
CA HIS A 212 -1.58 -8.23 23.90
C HIS A 212 -2.26 -9.31 24.73
N SER A 213 -2.75 -8.97 25.92
CA SER A 213 -3.57 -9.89 26.72
C SER A 213 -5.02 -9.88 26.25
N TYR A 214 -5.70 -10.99 26.38
CA TYR A 214 -7.13 -11.11 26.08
C TYR A 214 -7.82 -12.12 26.99
N ARG A 215 -9.15 -12.05 27.04
CA ARG A 215 -10.02 -13.00 27.72
C ARG A 215 -10.98 -13.61 26.70
N VAL A 216 -11.24 -14.91 26.80
CA VAL A 216 -12.27 -15.60 26.01
C VAL A 216 -13.63 -15.33 26.64
N GLU A 217 -14.54 -14.73 25.88
CA GLU A 217 -15.90 -14.42 26.34
C GLU A 217 -16.91 -15.46 25.87
N ASP A 218 -16.78 -15.96 24.64
CA ASP A 218 -17.68 -16.93 24.05
C ASP A 218 -16.99 -17.78 22.97
N VAL A 219 -17.53 -18.97 22.71
CA VAL A 219 -17.06 -19.87 21.68
C VAL A 219 -18.23 -20.34 20.85
N SER A 220 -18.32 -19.87 19.60
CA SER A 220 -19.41 -20.17 18.66
C SER A 220 -18.94 -21.00 17.47
N ARG A 221 -19.83 -21.85 16.96
CA ARG A 221 -19.67 -22.57 15.69
C ARG A 221 -20.64 -22.11 14.61
N ASP A 222 -21.42 -21.08 14.87
CA ASP A 222 -22.45 -20.61 13.95
C ASP A 222 -21.87 -19.82 12.79
N GLY A 223 -20.74 -19.19 13.01
CA GLY A 223 -20.07 -18.29 12.05
C GLY A 223 -20.79 -16.95 11.94
N ASN A 224 -20.17 -16.02 11.23
CA ASN A 224 -20.69 -14.67 11.02
C ASN A 224 -20.98 -13.89 12.30
N SER A 225 -20.14 -14.07 13.32
CA SER A 225 -20.26 -13.31 14.56
C SER A 225 -20.08 -11.83 14.34
N ALA A 226 -20.82 -11.00 15.06
CA ALA A 226 -20.58 -9.56 15.16
C ALA A 226 -19.23 -9.32 15.82
N ILE A 227 -18.47 -8.36 15.31
CA ILE A 227 -17.17 -7.97 15.88
C ILE A 227 -17.40 -6.82 16.87
N PRO A 228 -17.10 -7.00 18.17
CA PRO A 228 -17.29 -5.95 19.16
C PRO A 228 -16.29 -4.81 18.96
N ARG A 229 -16.67 -3.59 19.31
CA ARG A 229 -15.79 -2.40 19.16
C ARG A 229 -14.55 -2.43 20.05
N ASP A 230 -14.63 -3.10 21.19
CA ASP A 230 -13.62 -3.21 22.26
C ASP A 230 -13.03 -4.62 22.38
N GLY A 231 -13.17 -5.43 21.33
CA GLY A 231 -12.67 -6.79 21.30
C GLY A 231 -12.34 -7.26 19.88
N ALA A 232 -12.29 -8.58 19.72
CA ALA A 232 -12.01 -9.20 18.42
C ALA A 232 -12.60 -10.60 18.34
N ILE A 233 -12.60 -11.18 17.15
CA ILE A 233 -12.95 -12.59 16.93
C ILE A 233 -11.70 -13.34 16.45
N LEU A 234 -11.31 -14.38 17.16
CA LEU A 234 -10.37 -15.39 16.67
C LEU A 234 -11.17 -16.47 15.95
N TRP A 235 -10.90 -16.65 14.67
CA TRP A 235 -11.45 -17.73 13.89
C TRP A 235 -10.42 -18.84 13.75
N ILE A 236 -10.79 -20.09 14.11
CA ILE A 236 -9.93 -21.28 14.03
C ILE A 236 -10.54 -22.29 13.06
N SER A 237 -9.78 -22.68 12.06
CA SER A 237 -10.22 -23.64 11.02
C SER A 237 -10.50 -25.02 11.59
N THR A 238 -11.59 -25.68 11.13
CA THR A 238 -11.85 -27.10 11.41
C THR A 238 -10.78 -28.03 10.83
N ARG A 239 -9.92 -27.56 9.94
CA ARG A 239 -8.78 -28.32 9.40
C ARG A 239 -7.60 -28.38 10.37
N LEU A 240 -7.55 -27.47 11.35
CA LEU A 240 -6.53 -27.48 12.38
C LEU A 240 -6.85 -28.59 13.38
N LYS A 241 -6.11 -29.68 13.30
CA LYS A 241 -6.22 -30.83 14.20
C LYS A 241 -5.26 -30.66 15.39
N ASP A 242 -5.46 -29.61 16.17
CA ASP A 242 -4.65 -29.31 17.33
C ASP A 242 -5.51 -29.41 18.61
N ALA A 243 -5.01 -30.18 19.59
CA ALA A 243 -5.66 -30.33 20.90
C ALA A 243 -5.77 -29.01 21.67
N SER A 244 -4.94 -28.02 21.32
CA SER A 244 -4.97 -26.67 21.93
C SER A 244 -6.28 -25.95 21.69
N VAL A 245 -7.00 -26.23 20.57
CA VAL A 245 -8.29 -25.58 20.26
C VAL A 245 -9.31 -25.80 21.37
N SER A 246 -9.29 -26.97 22.04
CA SER A 246 -10.18 -27.28 23.14
C SER A 246 -9.89 -26.47 24.42
N LYS A 247 -8.81 -25.72 24.46
CA LYS A 247 -8.41 -24.87 25.60
C LYS A 247 -9.05 -23.48 25.55
N PHE A 248 -9.56 -23.08 24.38
CA PHE A 248 -10.28 -21.82 24.25
C PHE A 248 -11.69 -21.97 24.83
N ASN A 249 -11.80 -21.95 26.15
CA ASN A 249 -13.06 -22.02 26.87
C ASN A 249 -13.42 -20.63 27.42
N THR A 250 -14.70 -20.34 27.54
CA THR A 250 -15.20 -19.10 28.17
C THR A 250 -14.54 -18.87 29.51
N GLY A 251 -14.09 -17.67 29.77
CA GLY A 251 -13.37 -17.25 30.96
C GLY A 251 -11.85 -17.51 30.95
N ALA A 252 -11.30 -18.20 29.94
CA ALA A 252 -9.86 -18.41 29.83
C ALA A 252 -9.12 -17.14 29.42
N ASN A 253 -7.95 -16.92 30.01
CA ASN A 253 -7.07 -15.82 29.64
C ASN A 253 -5.99 -16.29 28.67
N GLY A 254 -5.64 -15.44 27.71
CA GLY A 254 -4.60 -15.72 26.73
C GLY A 254 -3.78 -14.48 26.38
N THR A 255 -2.79 -14.68 25.51
CA THR A 255 -1.98 -13.59 24.96
C THR A 255 -1.83 -13.75 23.45
N LEU A 256 -1.73 -12.62 22.77
CA LEU A 256 -1.37 -12.50 21.37
C LEU A 256 0.00 -11.82 21.30
N THR A 257 0.96 -12.47 20.66
CA THR A 257 2.25 -11.87 20.29
C THR A 257 2.27 -11.62 18.80
N LEU A 258 2.80 -10.47 18.42
CA LEU A 258 2.82 -10.01 17.04
C LEU A 258 4.12 -9.26 16.79
N THR A 259 4.90 -9.70 15.80
CA THR A 259 6.14 -9.02 15.39
C THR A 259 6.24 -8.99 13.87
N LEU A 260 6.87 -7.93 13.36
CA LEU A 260 7.31 -7.83 11.97
C LEU A 260 8.83 -8.04 11.90
N SER A 261 9.30 -8.63 10.82
CA SER A 261 10.72 -8.90 10.58
C SER A 261 11.08 -8.42 9.17
N PRO A 262 12.15 -7.67 8.98
CA PRO A 262 13.16 -7.27 9.97
C PRO A 262 12.62 -6.28 11.03
N PRO A 263 13.33 -6.09 12.16
CA PRO A 263 12.81 -5.40 13.36
C PRO A 263 12.40 -3.94 13.17
N GLU A 264 12.99 -3.22 12.22
CA GLU A 264 12.65 -1.83 11.88
C GLU A 264 11.18 -1.66 11.49
N TRP A 265 10.56 -2.67 10.89
CA TRP A 265 9.14 -2.67 10.54
C TRP A 265 8.18 -2.60 11.73
N ASN A 266 8.64 -2.93 12.93
CA ASN A 266 7.82 -2.82 14.14
C ASN A 266 7.58 -1.36 14.60
N ARG A 267 8.30 -0.38 14.02
CA ARG A 267 8.17 1.06 14.33
C ARG A 267 7.45 1.84 13.23
N VAL A 268 6.90 1.13 12.24
CA VAL A 268 6.22 1.75 11.11
C VAL A 268 4.91 2.39 11.55
N GLN A 269 4.71 3.66 11.19
CA GLN A 269 3.48 4.40 11.41
C GLN A 269 2.49 4.22 10.27
N HIS A 270 2.99 4.29 9.02
CA HIS A 270 2.18 4.08 7.83
C HIS A 270 2.89 3.10 6.90
N ALA A 271 2.16 2.09 6.42
CA ALA A 271 2.66 1.18 5.41
C ALA A 271 1.57 0.70 4.46
N ILE A 272 1.99 0.42 3.24
CA ILE A 272 1.13 -0.11 2.20
C ILE A 272 1.84 -1.24 1.44
N GLY A 273 1.09 -2.29 1.14
CA GLY A 273 1.53 -3.34 0.24
C GLY A 273 0.95 -3.18 -1.16
N GLY A 274 1.79 -3.37 -2.15
CA GLY A 274 1.44 -3.43 -3.56
C GLY A 274 1.51 -4.86 -4.09
N ARG A 275 1.73 -4.98 -5.40
CA ARG A 275 2.12 -6.21 -6.07
C ARG A 275 3.31 -5.91 -6.97
N ILE A 276 4.33 -6.74 -6.95
CA ILE A 276 5.55 -6.59 -7.72
C ILE A 276 6.36 -5.36 -7.28
N ARG A 277 7.56 -5.62 -6.78
CA ARG A 277 8.59 -4.61 -6.60
C ARG A 277 9.11 -4.21 -7.97
N LEU A 278 9.04 -2.91 -8.31
CA LEU A 278 9.48 -2.38 -9.60
C LEU A 278 10.99 -2.15 -9.60
N LEU A 279 11.51 -1.48 -8.55
CA LEU A 279 12.92 -1.16 -8.40
C LEU A 279 13.49 -1.71 -7.10
N LYS A 280 14.77 -2.09 -7.16
CA LYS A 280 15.61 -2.44 -6.03
C LYS A 280 17.03 -1.92 -6.27
N ASP A 281 17.56 -1.15 -5.34
CA ASP A 281 18.93 -0.60 -5.39
C ASP A 281 19.22 0.13 -6.73
N GLY A 282 18.27 0.92 -7.23
CA GLY A 282 18.38 1.67 -8.49
C GLY A 282 18.29 0.82 -9.76
N LYS A 283 17.88 -0.45 -9.66
CA LYS A 283 17.75 -1.37 -10.79
C LYS A 283 16.34 -1.90 -10.91
N ILE A 284 15.92 -2.17 -12.14
CA ILE A 284 14.65 -2.88 -12.38
C ILE A 284 14.74 -4.27 -11.74
N ASN A 285 13.70 -4.64 -11.00
CA ASN A 285 13.62 -5.94 -10.34
C ASN A 285 13.82 -7.09 -11.34
N GLU A 286 14.65 -8.08 -10.97
CA GLU A 286 15.04 -9.19 -11.85
C GLU A 286 13.82 -9.96 -12.39
N THR A 287 12.83 -10.21 -11.53
CA THR A 287 11.59 -10.89 -11.93
C THR A 287 10.90 -10.13 -13.07
N LEU A 288 10.85 -8.80 -12.99
CA LEU A 288 10.24 -7.97 -14.03
C LEU A 288 11.07 -7.98 -15.33
N VAL A 289 12.40 -7.97 -15.22
CA VAL A 289 13.32 -8.13 -16.37
C VAL A 289 13.12 -9.47 -17.05
N GLU A 290 13.00 -10.56 -16.30
CA GLU A 290 12.77 -11.90 -16.84
C GLU A 290 11.41 -12.00 -17.54
N MET A 291 10.36 -11.46 -16.93
CA MET A 291 9.02 -11.38 -17.54
C MET A 291 9.06 -10.63 -18.87
N HIS A 292 9.70 -9.46 -18.92
CA HIS A 292 9.85 -8.67 -20.15
C HIS A 292 10.67 -9.40 -21.22
N ARG A 293 11.76 -10.10 -20.86
CA ARG A 293 12.56 -10.93 -21.77
C ARG A 293 11.78 -12.12 -22.30
N ALA A 294 10.97 -12.76 -21.46
CA ALA A 294 10.16 -13.91 -21.85
C ALA A 294 9.10 -13.52 -22.88
N GLU A 295 8.48 -12.35 -22.73
CA GLU A 295 7.51 -11.83 -23.71
C GLU A 295 8.13 -11.63 -25.09
N LYS A 296 9.31 -10.98 -25.16
CA LYS A 296 10.01 -10.75 -26.44
C LYS A 296 10.39 -12.04 -27.19
N ARG A 297 10.41 -13.21 -26.50
CA ARG A 297 10.71 -14.52 -27.08
C ARG A 297 9.46 -15.31 -27.50
N HIS A 298 8.27 -14.88 -27.09
CA HIS A 298 7.04 -15.64 -27.34
C HIS A 298 6.41 -15.25 -28.69
N THR A 299 6.08 -16.29 -29.46
CA THR A 299 5.29 -16.19 -30.70
C THR A 299 3.87 -15.69 -30.35
N PRO A 300 3.26 -14.83 -31.20
CA PRO A 300 1.88 -14.36 -30.97
C PRO A 300 0.91 -15.53 -30.79
N GLY A 301 0.20 -15.59 -29.68
CA GLY A 301 -0.86 -16.59 -29.46
C GLY A 301 -0.88 -17.27 -28.09
N LYS A 302 0.17 -17.21 -27.27
CA LYS A 302 0.11 -17.66 -25.88
C LYS A 302 -0.02 -16.45 -24.95
N ARG A 303 -1.16 -16.32 -24.27
CA ARG A 303 -1.39 -15.33 -23.23
C ARG A 303 -0.32 -15.49 -22.14
N ALA A 304 0.72 -14.67 -22.16
CA ALA A 304 1.47 -14.38 -20.95
C ALA A 304 0.50 -13.77 -19.92
N SER A 305 0.79 -13.89 -18.64
CA SER A 305 -0.10 -13.33 -17.58
C SER A 305 -0.29 -11.83 -17.87
N VAL A 306 -1.48 -11.51 -18.36
CA VAL A 306 -1.83 -10.31 -19.13
C VAL A 306 -1.61 -9.00 -18.34
N LEU A 307 -1.45 -9.05 -17.01
CA LEU A 307 -1.45 -7.84 -16.19
C LEU A 307 -0.13 -7.05 -16.20
N ASN A 308 1.00 -7.69 -16.48
CA ASN A 308 2.32 -7.06 -16.31
C ASN A 308 2.89 -6.48 -17.62
N LEU A 309 2.42 -6.97 -18.76
CA LEU A 309 2.99 -6.72 -20.07
C LEU A 309 2.07 -5.88 -20.98
N SER A 310 0.83 -5.65 -20.58
CA SER A 310 -0.09 -4.76 -21.30
C SER A 310 0.10 -3.30 -20.90
N HIS A 311 -0.09 -2.40 -21.86
CA HIS A 311 -0.22 -0.98 -21.60
C HIS A 311 -1.52 -0.71 -20.87
N GLU A 312 -1.41 -0.26 -19.63
CA GLU A 312 -2.52 -0.05 -18.71
C GLU A 312 -2.34 1.26 -17.95
N PRO A 313 -3.42 1.87 -17.42
CA PRO A 313 -3.26 2.87 -16.37
C PRO A 313 -2.48 2.26 -15.21
N ARG A 314 -1.51 3.01 -14.66
CA ARG A 314 -0.63 2.52 -13.60
C ARG A 314 -0.58 3.50 -12.44
N THR A 315 -0.37 2.95 -11.26
CA THR A 315 -0.06 3.71 -10.05
C THR A 315 1.15 3.08 -9.39
N ALA A 316 2.10 3.90 -8.99
CA ALA A 316 3.32 3.46 -8.32
C ALA A 316 3.75 4.43 -7.23
N LEU A 317 4.51 3.90 -6.29
CA LEU A 317 5.24 4.63 -5.29
C LEU A 317 6.72 4.28 -5.44
N GLY A 318 7.59 5.30 -5.48
CA GLY A 318 9.04 5.13 -5.51
C GLY A 318 9.71 6.13 -4.59
N TYR A 319 10.98 5.89 -4.25
CA TYR A 319 11.76 6.82 -3.46
C TYR A 319 13.27 6.64 -3.67
N ASN A 320 14.02 7.67 -3.25
CA ASN A 320 15.47 7.63 -3.06
C ASN A 320 15.84 8.23 -1.69
N ALA A 321 17.11 8.61 -1.50
CA ALA A 321 17.55 9.22 -0.24
C ALA A 321 16.81 10.51 0.11
N ASP A 322 16.43 11.32 -0.90
CA ASP A 322 15.96 12.68 -0.73
C ASP A 322 14.48 12.88 -1.06
N THR A 323 13.90 12.02 -1.91
CA THR A 323 12.59 12.26 -2.53
C THR A 323 11.70 11.02 -2.48
N LEU A 324 10.41 11.23 -2.16
CA LEU A 324 9.31 10.30 -2.40
C LEU A 324 8.59 10.67 -3.71
N PHE A 325 8.32 9.69 -4.54
CA PHE A 325 7.58 9.82 -5.80
C PHE A 325 6.23 9.12 -5.71
N LEU A 326 5.14 9.85 -5.92
CA LEU A 326 3.83 9.27 -6.20
C LEU A 326 3.51 9.45 -7.67
N ILE A 327 3.20 8.36 -8.37
CA ILE A 327 3.06 8.34 -9.82
C ILE A 327 1.75 7.71 -10.23
N VAL A 328 1.04 8.39 -11.14
CA VAL A 328 -0.14 7.85 -11.83
C VAL A 328 0.01 8.07 -13.33
N ALA A 329 -0.03 7.00 -14.11
CA ALA A 329 -0.13 7.03 -15.56
C ALA A 329 -1.57 6.79 -16.00
N ASP A 330 -2.13 7.68 -16.81
CA ASP A 330 -3.39 7.43 -17.51
C ASP A 330 -3.23 6.35 -18.57
N GLY A 331 -4.32 5.70 -18.97
CA GLY A 331 -4.26 4.65 -19.98
C GLY A 331 -5.62 4.22 -20.50
N ARG A 332 -5.65 3.21 -21.39
CA ARG A 332 -6.84 2.68 -22.06
C ARG A 332 -7.61 3.72 -22.88
N GLN A 333 -6.95 4.81 -23.28
CA GLN A 333 -7.51 5.92 -24.05
C GLN A 333 -6.59 6.23 -25.26
N PRO A 334 -6.66 5.46 -26.36
CA PRO A 334 -5.65 5.45 -27.44
C PRO A 334 -5.34 6.81 -28.07
N LYS A 335 -6.29 7.76 -28.06
CA LYS A 335 -6.09 9.13 -28.58
C LYS A 335 -5.50 10.11 -27.57
N TYR A 336 -5.34 9.68 -26.32
CA TYR A 336 -4.89 10.52 -25.21
C TYR A 336 -3.74 9.87 -24.46
N SER A 337 -3.94 8.67 -23.92
CA SER A 337 -2.93 7.90 -23.20
C SER A 337 -3.24 6.41 -23.32
N THR A 338 -2.30 5.64 -23.84
CA THR A 338 -2.40 4.17 -23.93
C THR A 338 -2.13 3.50 -22.60
N GLY A 339 -1.32 4.13 -21.76
CA GLY A 339 -0.80 3.61 -20.50
C GLY A 339 0.60 3.03 -20.63
N LEU A 340 1.07 2.33 -19.61
CA LEU A 340 2.41 1.78 -19.50
C LEU A 340 2.39 0.29 -19.16
N THR A 341 3.37 -0.46 -19.64
CA THR A 341 3.77 -1.74 -19.07
C THR A 341 4.46 -1.50 -17.72
N LEU A 342 4.60 -2.52 -16.86
CA LEU A 342 5.35 -2.37 -15.61
C LEU A 342 6.85 -2.14 -15.85
N TYR A 343 7.39 -2.67 -16.94
CA TYR A 343 8.80 -2.46 -17.27
C TYR A 343 9.08 -1.00 -17.68
N GLU A 344 8.23 -0.39 -18.49
CA GLU A 344 8.30 1.03 -18.85
C GLU A 344 8.12 1.94 -17.63
N LEU A 345 7.15 1.63 -16.76
CA LEU A 345 6.96 2.36 -15.51
C LEU A 345 8.21 2.31 -14.61
N ALA A 346 8.86 1.13 -14.50
CA ALA A 346 10.11 0.98 -13.76
C ALA A 346 11.26 1.77 -14.40
N SER A 347 11.35 1.80 -15.74
CA SER A 347 12.34 2.60 -16.46
C SER A 347 12.16 4.10 -16.21
N ILE A 348 10.92 4.60 -16.26
CA ILE A 348 10.59 5.99 -15.96
C ILE A 348 10.94 6.34 -14.51
N LEU A 349 10.68 5.46 -13.56
CA LEU A 349 11.05 5.68 -12.16
C LEU A 349 12.56 5.82 -11.96
N ILE A 350 13.39 5.06 -12.70
CA ILE A 350 14.85 5.24 -12.70
C ILE A 350 15.23 6.61 -13.29
N GLU A 351 14.60 7.03 -14.39
CA GLU A 351 14.86 8.35 -15.01
C GLU A 351 14.49 9.51 -14.06
N LEU A 352 13.46 9.34 -13.24
CA LEU A 352 13.08 10.29 -12.19
C LEU A 352 14.03 10.25 -10.98
N GLY A 353 14.96 9.27 -10.91
CA GLY A 353 15.94 9.13 -9.85
C GLY A 353 15.52 8.23 -8.69
N ALA A 354 14.42 7.49 -8.79
CA ALA A 354 14.02 6.53 -7.76
C ALA A 354 15.01 5.35 -7.71
N THR A 355 15.34 4.91 -6.50
CA THR A 355 16.17 3.72 -6.25
C THR A 355 15.32 2.52 -5.81
N GLU A 356 14.20 2.80 -5.18
CA GLU A 356 13.23 1.81 -4.71
C GLU A 356 11.85 2.14 -5.26
N ALA A 357 11.07 1.14 -5.66
CA ALA A 357 9.70 1.36 -6.08
C ALA A 357 8.83 0.10 -6.02
N ILE A 358 7.55 0.30 -5.77
CA ILE A 358 6.51 -0.73 -5.79
C ILE A 358 5.35 -0.33 -6.71
N ASN A 359 4.72 -1.34 -7.33
CA ASN A 359 3.51 -1.16 -8.11
C ASN A 359 2.27 -1.24 -7.19
N LEU A 360 1.40 -0.25 -7.29
CA LEU A 360 0.09 -0.20 -6.63
C LEU A 360 -1.02 -0.65 -7.59
N ASP A 361 -2.29 -0.62 -7.12
CA ASP A 361 -3.42 -1.00 -7.98
C ASP A 361 -3.55 -0.01 -9.15
N GLY A 362 -3.79 -0.56 -10.32
CA GLY A 362 -3.82 0.17 -11.58
C GLY A 362 -5.17 0.10 -12.30
N GLY A 363 -5.14 0.28 -13.61
CA GLY A 363 -6.33 0.21 -14.44
C GLY A 363 -7.33 1.31 -14.11
N SER A 364 -8.60 0.96 -13.90
CA SER A 364 -9.64 1.94 -13.57
C SER A 364 -9.55 2.49 -12.14
N SER A 365 -8.67 1.96 -11.30
CA SER A 365 -8.41 2.50 -9.96
C SER A 365 -7.45 3.69 -9.97
N SER A 366 -6.61 3.82 -11.02
CA SER A 366 -5.60 4.89 -11.13
C SER A 366 -6.22 6.28 -11.04
N THR A 367 -5.97 6.95 -9.92
CA THR A 367 -6.53 8.26 -9.59
C THR A 367 -5.45 9.13 -8.97
N PHE A 368 -5.34 10.39 -9.44
CA PHE A 368 -4.43 11.41 -8.90
C PHE A 368 -5.24 12.64 -8.50
N VAL A 369 -5.21 12.96 -7.21
CA VAL A 369 -5.96 14.08 -6.62
C VAL A 369 -4.98 15.13 -6.12
N ILE A 370 -5.26 16.40 -6.37
CA ILE A 370 -4.57 17.56 -5.81
C ILE A 370 -5.61 18.51 -5.27
N ASN A 371 -5.51 18.94 -4.01
CA ASN A 371 -6.44 19.88 -3.38
C ASN A 371 -7.90 19.55 -3.74
N ASP A 372 -8.35 18.36 -3.38
CA ASP A 372 -9.72 17.85 -3.56
C ASP A 372 -10.19 17.74 -5.01
N ALA A 373 -9.31 17.93 -6.01
CA ALA A 373 -9.64 17.79 -7.43
C ALA A 373 -8.94 16.57 -8.05
N VAL A 374 -9.70 15.72 -8.76
CA VAL A 374 -9.12 14.67 -9.61
C VAL A 374 -8.47 15.33 -10.83
N ILE A 375 -7.16 15.21 -10.97
CA ILE A 375 -6.37 15.91 -12.00
C ILE A 375 -6.09 15.02 -13.20
N ASN A 376 -5.93 13.72 -13.00
CA ASN A 376 -5.75 12.77 -14.08
C ASN A 376 -7.09 12.45 -14.78
N LYS A 377 -7.05 11.67 -15.84
CA LYS A 377 -8.24 11.23 -16.58
C LYS A 377 -8.47 9.74 -16.39
N PRO A 378 -9.23 9.31 -15.35
CA PRO A 378 -9.47 7.91 -15.09
C PRO A 378 -10.09 7.18 -16.29
N SER A 379 -9.63 5.96 -16.55
CA SER A 379 -10.03 5.17 -17.74
C SER A 379 -11.53 4.81 -17.75
N GLY A 380 -12.19 4.84 -16.59
CA GLY A 380 -13.64 4.65 -16.43
C GLY A 380 -14.47 5.93 -16.64
N GLN A 381 -13.89 7.03 -17.13
CA GLN A 381 -14.48 8.36 -17.32
C GLN A 381 -14.86 9.08 -16.00
N ARG A 382 -14.78 8.42 -14.87
CA ARG A 382 -14.97 8.96 -13.52
C ARG A 382 -14.08 8.22 -12.54
N GLU A 383 -13.83 8.86 -11.43
CA GLU A 383 -13.13 8.25 -10.30
C GLU A 383 -13.88 7.00 -9.83
N ARG A 384 -13.11 5.96 -9.55
CA ARG A 384 -13.61 4.68 -9.04
C ARG A 384 -13.44 4.62 -7.53
N GLU A 385 -14.37 3.98 -6.83
CA GLU A 385 -14.16 3.59 -5.44
C GLU A 385 -13.05 2.53 -5.35
N VAL A 386 -12.14 2.74 -4.40
CA VAL A 386 -10.97 1.90 -4.11
C VAL A 386 -10.97 1.50 -2.63
N LEU A 387 -10.02 0.69 -2.21
CA LEU A 387 -10.01 0.09 -0.87
C LEU A 387 -9.17 0.89 0.13
N ASN A 388 -8.15 1.55 -0.36
CA ASN A 388 -7.26 2.42 0.41
C ASN A 388 -6.61 3.46 -0.51
N ALA A 389 -6.01 4.46 0.10
CA ALA A 389 -5.31 5.53 -0.58
C ALA A 389 -3.98 5.85 0.09
N VAL A 390 -3.11 6.53 -0.66
CA VAL A 390 -1.84 7.10 -0.21
C VAL A 390 -1.93 8.61 -0.29
N PHE A 391 -1.44 9.31 0.72
CA PHE A 391 -1.49 10.76 0.84
C PHE A 391 -0.10 11.37 1.04
N ILE A 392 0.08 12.56 0.49
CA ILE A 392 1.03 13.56 1.00
C ILE A 392 0.18 14.61 1.73
N THR A 393 0.42 14.76 3.03
CA THR A 393 -0.26 15.73 3.87
C THR A 393 0.71 16.80 4.35
N ALA A 394 0.18 17.97 4.67
CA ALA A 394 0.93 19.05 5.32
C ALA A 394 0.29 19.42 6.66
N ASP A 395 1.12 19.82 7.62
CA ASP A 395 0.64 20.38 8.87
C ASP A 395 -0.18 21.64 8.61
N ILE A 396 -1.27 21.85 9.35
CA ILE A 396 -2.06 23.07 9.31
C ILE A 396 -1.35 24.12 10.19
N PRO A 397 -1.05 25.33 9.66
CA PRO A 397 -0.38 26.39 10.40
C PRO A 397 -1.07 26.79 11.70
#